data_427e2317eabc2a38c82d5e74014538be
#
_entry.id   427e2317eabc2a38c82d5e74014538be
#
_cell.length_a   1.000
_cell.length_b   1.000
_cell.length_c   1.000
_cell.angle_alpha   90.00
_cell.angle_beta   90.00
_cell.angle_gamma   90.00
#
_symmetry.space_group_name_H-M   'P 1'
#
loop_
_entity.id
_entity.type
_entity.pdbx_description
1 polymer ?
#
loop_
_entity_poly.entity_id
_entity_poly.type
_entity_poly.pdbx_seq_one_letter_code
_entity_poly.pdbx_strand_id
1 'polypeptide(L)'
;TVGGSQEAYRYNWFQASKEDLIAPEMTELNAATANATATGNYSNWAMHSFFGRVNLNWDEKYLFEANLRMDNSSRFAAGKNRRGFFPSFSAGWRMSEEGFMKDIDLVNQFKIRASYGSLGNNSVGDYDYQMFYSASNYTLNNSVQIGMAQRALSNAGLTWETTYLTNVGIDFGVSKLSGNVDFFVKNTKGILIDLPAPLVHGNATVPKSNAAQVRNRGLELNLTWTDRIGQVDYFVGGNVSYVKNKVTKFKGDEPSISGTNMILEGQPINIQYVLSVDRIIQTEEDLALVRAMEEKNPDAFSQYKKPEMGDFLYKDIDGDGCITDKDRIMVGNGTNPTVTFGFNFGASWKGLDFSCILQGATGLKEYWSGQDGASFWPLVRRGNQINKTIADGRWYSGRTDATYPRLLDYSDGRNSVASDFWVQNRSYVRVKNIQLGYTIPKQLSQRLLLDNLRFYVSIDNALTFTGYKGLDPEISGTKYPTMRLTTFGLNLTF
;
A
#
# COMPACT_ATOMS: atom_id res chain seq x y z
N THR A 1 9.72 13.00 31.83
CA THR A 1 10.34 13.76 30.75
C THR A 1 9.37 14.81 30.27
N VAL A 2 9.85 16.06 30.07
CA VAL A 2 9.11 17.14 29.42
C VAL A 2 10.01 17.73 28.35
N GLY A 3 9.45 18.10 27.20
CA GLY A 3 10.23 18.64 26.09
C GLY A 3 9.40 19.44 25.10
N GLY A 4 10.09 20.16 24.25
CA GLY A 4 9.53 20.86 23.11
C GLY A 4 10.40 20.64 21.87
N SER A 5 9.80 20.70 20.70
CA SER A 5 10.51 20.64 19.43
C SER A 5 9.93 21.63 18.44
N GLN A 6 10.81 22.16 17.57
CA GLN A 6 10.41 22.99 16.46
C GLN A 6 11.10 22.51 15.21
N GLU A 7 10.34 22.42 14.13
CA GLU A 7 10.80 22.02 12.81
C GLU A 7 10.34 23.06 11.79
N ALA A 8 11.21 23.45 10.88
CA ALA A 8 10.89 24.32 9.76
C ALA A 8 11.54 23.75 8.51
N TYR A 9 10.78 23.70 7.45
CA TYR A 9 11.22 23.20 6.16
C TYR A 9 11.00 24.27 5.10
N ARG A 10 11.98 24.43 4.23
CA ARG A 10 11.89 25.27 3.05
C ARG A 10 12.47 24.54 1.86
N TYR A 11 11.69 24.45 0.81
CA TYR A 11 12.08 23.90 -0.47
C TYR A 11 12.03 24.97 -1.54
N ASN A 12 13.12 25.15 -2.26
CA ASN A 12 13.18 26.05 -3.42
C ASN A 12 13.65 25.20 -4.60
N TRP A 13 13.04 25.41 -5.74
CA TRP A 13 13.50 24.82 -6.99
C TRP A 13 13.52 25.88 -8.09
N PHE A 14 14.43 25.68 -9.00
CA PHE A 14 14.59 26.47 -10.19
C PHE A 14 14.86 25.54 -11.35
N GLN A 15 14.25 25.79 -12.51
CA GLN A 15 14.46 25.07 -13.75
C GLN A 15 14.64 26.07 -14.88
N ALA A 16 15.63 25.83 -15.72
CA ALA A 16 15.80 26.51 -17.00
C ALA A 16 15.95 25.48 -18.10
N SER A 17 15.36 25.72 -19.25
CA SER A 17 15.49 24.85 -20.43
C SER A 17 15.58 25.69 -21.70
N LYS A 18 16.25 25.15 -22.70
CA LYS A 18 16.32 25.64 -24.06
C LYS A 18 16.32 24.49 -25.03
N GLU A 19 15.80 24.70 -26.21
CA GLU A 19 15.71 23.70 -27.30
C GLU A 19 16.66 24.04 -28.44
N ASP A 20 16.79 23.12 -29.40
CA ASP A 20 17.60 23.24 -30.60
C ASP A 20 19.09 23.48 -30.31
N LEU A 21 19.76 22.42 -29.83
CA LEU A 21 21.21 22.41 -29.63
C LEU A 21 21.95 22.61 -30.98
N ILE A 22 22.96 23.46 -31.01
CA ILE A 22 23.81 23.69 -32.18
C ILE A 22 24.50 22.37 -32.64
N ALA A 23 24.92 21.56 -31.63
CA ALA A 23 25.47 20.24 -31.87
C ALA A 23 25.06 19.32 -30.69
N PRO A 24 24.75 17.99 -30.95
CA PRO A 24 24.27 17.07 -29.94
C PRO A 24 25.24 16.84 -28.77
N GLU A 25 26.51 17.02 -28.97
CA GLU A 25 27.56 16.89 -27.95
C GLU A 25 27.68 18.11 -27.02
N MET A 26 27.07 19.24 -27.35
CA MET A 26 27.05 20.44 -26.52
C MET A 26 25.83 20.37 -25.56
N THR A 27 26.06 20.24 -24.29
CA THR A 27 25.01 20.08 -23.29
C THR A 27 24.68 21.33 -22.48
N GLU A 28 25.41 22.42 -22.72
CA GLU A 28 25.23 23.71 -22.04
C GLU A 28 24.00 24.45 -22.57
N LEU A 29 23.22 25.10 -21.69
CA LEU A 29 22.06 25.90 -22.08
C LEU A 29 22.38 26.98 -23.12
N ASN A 30 23.61 27.52 -23.14
CA ASN A 30 24.05 28.52 -24.12
C ASN A 30 24.22 27.95 -25.53
N ALA A 31 24.40 26.64 -25.66
CA ALA A 31 24.51 25.96 -26.95
C ALA A 31 23.14 25.73 -27.63
N ALA A 32 22.05 25.95 -26.95
CA ALA A 32 20.71 25.86 -27.50
C ALA A 32 20.23 27.24 -28.00
N THR A 33 19.42 27.26 -29.06
CA THR A 33 19.07 28.48 -29.79
C THR A 33 17.61 28.90 -29.66
N ALA A 34 16.70 27.99 -29.24
CA ALA A 34 15.26 28.23 -29.26
C ALA A 34 14.60 27.98 -27.91
N ASN A 35 13.38 28.49 -27.75
CA ASN A 35 12.41 28.20 -26.69
C ASN A 35 13.00 28.26 -25.28
N ALA A 36 13.70 29.36 -24.97
CA ALA A 36 14.23 29.59 -23.63
C ALA A 36 13.10 29.72 -22.60
N THR A 37 13.09 28.89 -21.58
CA THR A 37 12.16 28.95 -20.45
C THR A 37 12.92 28.98 -19.14
N ALA A 38 12.39 29.73 -18.19
CA ALA A 38 12.87 29.72 -16.81
C ALA A 38 11.66 29.75 -15.87
N THR A 39 11.65 28.87 -14.90
CA THR A 39 10.59 28.78 -13.92
C THR A 39 11.16 28.38 -12.56
N GLY A 40 10.48 28.74 -11.48
CA GLY A 40 10.89 28.37 -10.15
C GLY A 40 9.78 28.65 -9.15
N ASN A 41 9.85 27.98 -8.03
CA ASN A 41 8.89 28.16 -6.96
C ASN A 41 9.53 27.79 -5.61
N TYR A 42 8.84 28.11 -4.53
CA TYR A 42 9.23 27.66 -3.20
C TYR A 42 8.01 27.16 -2.42
N SER A 43 8.25 26.29 -1.48
CA SER A 43 7.27 25.79 -0.53
C SER A 43 7.91 25.77 0.85
N ASN A 44 7.14 26.08 1.87
CA ASN A 44 7.61 26.03 3.25
C ASN A 44 6.49 25.58 4.21
N TRP A 45 6.90 24.91 5.26
CA TRP A 45 6.04 24.60 6.38
C TRP A 45 6.83 24.62 7.69
N ALA A 46 6.11 24.80 8.78
CA ALA A 46 6.70 24.74 10.11
C ALA A 46 5.76 24.00 11.07
N MET A 47 6.37 23.34 12.03
CA MET A 47 5.67 22.64 13.12
C MET A 47 6.39 22.94 14.44
N HIS A 48 5.61 23.16 15.51
CA HIS A 48 6.14 23.17 16.85
C HIS A 48 5.30 22.30 17.77
N SER A 49 5.96 21.67 18.71
CA SER A 49 5.38 20.62 19.54
C SER A 49 5.82 20.77 20.99
N PHE A 50 4.91 20.44 21.89
CA PHE A 50 5.21 20.25 23.32
C PHE A 50 4.77 18.86 23.73
N PHE A 51 5.59 18.19 24.52
CA PHE A 51 5.30 16.83 24.96
C PHE A 51 5.77 16.58 26.40
N GLY A 52 5.07 15.69 27.06
CA GLY A 52 5.42 15.19 28.37
C GLY A 52 5.20 13.68 28.47
N ARG A 53 6.03 13.02 29.22
CA ARG A 53 5.96 11.57 29.49
C ARG A 53 6.18 11.28 30.95
N VAL A 54 5.34 10.43 31.51
CA VAL A 54 5.45 9.86 32.83
C VAL A 54 5.50 8.34 32.71
N ASN A 55 6.50 7.72 33.32
CA ASN A 55 6.62 6.27 33.47
C ASN A 55 6.65 5.93 34.94
N LEU A 56 5.81 4.99 35.34
CA LEU A 56 5.78 4.44 36.68
C LEU A 56 5.99 2.92 36.59
N ASN A 57 6.91 2.44 37.40
CA ASN A 57 7.15 1.03 37.59
C ASN A 57 7.06 0.78 39.11
N TRP A 58 6.02 0.11 39.56
CA TRP A 58 5.83 -0.21 40.95
C TRP A 58 6.08 -1.70 41.19
N ASP A 59 7.06 -1.96 42.02
CA ASP A 59 7.47 -3.30 42.48
C ASP A 59 7.79 -4.25 41.30
N GLU A 60 8.18 -3.68 40.15
CA GLU A 60 8.37 -4.38 38.88
C GLU A 60 7.16 -5.18 38.40
N LYS A 61 6.00 -5.05 39.05
CA LYS A 61 4.75 -5.75 38.76
C LYS A 61 3.78 -4.89 37.96
N TYR A 62 3.61 -3.64 38.40
CA TYR A 62 2.63 -2.73 37.79
C TYR A 62 3.34 -1.64 37.04
N LEU A 63 3.12 -1.64 35.73
CA LEU A 63 3.74 -0.71 34.78
C LEU A 63 2.68 0.26 34.30
N PHE A 64 2.96 1.55 34.33
CA PHE A 64 2.08 2.57 33.79
C PHE A 64 2.89 3.60 33.02
N GLU A 65 2.39 3.99 31.85
CA GLU A 65 2.97 5.06 31.05
C GLU A 65 1.88 6.00 30.57
N ALA A 66 2.12 7.30 30.68
CA ALA A 66 1.29 8.34 30.08
C ALA A 66 2.16 9.27 29.23
N ASN A 67 1.74 9.50 28.00
CA ASN A 67 2.35 10.46 27.09
C ASN A 67 1.29 11.48 26.67
N LEU A 68 1.66 12.75 26.69
CA LEU A 68 0.84 13.84 26.19
C LEU A 68 1.64 14.62 25.16
N ARG A 69 1.05 14.86 23.99
CA ARG A 69 1.69 15.63 22.96
C ARG A 69 0.71 16.63 22.35
N MET A 70 1.17 17.85 22.17
CA MET A 70 0.46 18.90 21.45
C MET A 70 1.31 19.36 20.29
N ASP A 71 0.77 19.26 19.08
CA ASP A 71 1.44 19.70 17.85
C ASP A 71 0.69 20.83 17.18
N ASN A 72 1.42 21.79 16.61
CA ASN A 72 0.88 22.88 15.80
C ASN A 72 1.57 22.87 14.43
N SER A 73 0.78 22.73 13.35
CA SER A 73 1.29 22.69 11.99
C SER A 73 0.80 23.86 11.15
N SER A 74 1.72 24.52 10.44
CA SER A 74 1.38 25.63 9.52
C SER A 74 0.59 25.18 8.29
N ARG A 75 0.48 23.87 8.03
CA ARG A 75 -0.32 23.29 6.93
C ARG A 75 -1.82 23.47 7.13
N PHE A 76 -2.26 23.89 8.32
CA PHE A 76 -3.65 24.18 8.64
C PHE A 76 -3.85 25.66 8.93
N ALA A 77 -5.07 26.15 8.72
CA ALA A 77 -5.45 27.52 9.01
C ALA A 77 -5.17 27.89 10.49
N ALA A 78 -4.87 29.15 10.74
CA ALA A 78 -4.64 29.64 12.09
C ALA A 78 -5.85 29.40 13.00
N GLY A 79 -5.59 29.17 14.29
CA GLY A 79 -6.61 28.91 15.29
C GLY A 79 -6.69 27.44 15.72
N LYS A 80 -7.89 26.96 16.04
CA LYS A 80 -8.10 25.60 16.59
C LYS A 80 -7.70 24.46 15.66
N ASN A 81 -7.84 24.65 14.35
CA ASN A 81 -7.57 23.61 13.35
C ASN A 81 -6.08 23.29 13.23
N ARG A 82 -5.21 24.25 13.57
CA ARG A 82 -3.75 24.10 13.55
C ARG A 82 -3.23 23.20 14.66
N ARG A 83 -3.97 23.09 15.78
CA ARG A 83 -3.55 22.39 16.98
C ARG A 83 -4.08 20.95 16.98
N GLY A 84 -3.18 19.98 17.15
CA GLY A 84 -3.49 18.61 17.44
C GLY A 84 -3.10 18.26 18.88
N PHE A 85 -3.93 17.52 19.60
CA PHE A 85 -3.64 17.01 20.93
C PHE A 85 -3.73 15.48 20.92
N PHE A 86 -2.63 14.83 21.28
CA PHE A 86 -2.44 13.39 21.11
C PHE A 86 -2.01 12.73 22.43
N PRO A 87 -2.96 12.38 23.29
CA PRO A 87 -2.68 11.62 24.50
C PRO A 87 -2.51 10.13 24.19
N SER A 88 -1.66 9.45 24.97
CA SER A 88 -1.59 8.00 25.03
C SER A 88 -1.29 7.49 26.44
N PHE A 89 -1.88 6.35 26.76
CA PHE A 89 -1.76 5.69 28.05
C PHE A 89 -1.52 4.20 27.82
N SER A 90 -0.66 3.61 28.64
CA SER A 90 -0.52 2.16 28.69
C SER A 90 -0.37 1.67 30.11
N ALA A 91 -0.88 0.47 30.34
CA ALA A 91 -0.75 -0.24 31.60
C ALA A 91 -0.31 -1.68 31.34
N GLY A 92 0.52 -2.20 32.21
CA GLY A 92 0.99 -3.58 32.17
C GLY A 92 1.01 -4.17 33.56
N TRP A 93 0.55 -5.41 33.68
CA TRP A 93 0.60 -6.20 34.90
C TRP A 93 1.41 -7.46 34.65
N ARG A 94 2.58 -7.55 35.28
CA ARG A 94 3.46 -8.71 35.27
C ARG A 94 2.98 -9.72 36.31
N MET A 95 1.97 -10.50 35.94
CA MET A 95 1.36 -11.50 36.87
C MET A 95 2.35 -12.55 37.30
N SER A 96 3.34 -12.89 36.48
CA SER A 96 4.43 -13.83 36.86
C SER A 96 5.23 -13.39 38.07
N GLU A 97 5.24 -12.08 38.40
CA GLU A 97 5.93 -11.56 39.59
C GLU A 97 5.06 -11.59 40.87
N GLU A 98 3.80 -11.98 40.78
CA GLU A 98 2.91 -12.12 41.96
C GLU A 98 3.20 -13.40 42.73
N GLY A 99 2.99 -13.34 44.05
CA GLY A 99 3.26 -14.46 44.95
C GLY A 99 2.53 -15.74 44.55
N PHE A 100 1.30 -15.65 44.08
CA PHE A 100 0.51 -16.79 43.63
C PHE A 100 0.95 -17.44 42.33
N MET A 101 1.80 -16.77 41.54
CA MET A 101 2.34 -17.29 40.27
C MET A 101 3.79 -17.78 40.41
N LYS A 102 4.54 -17.34 41.44
CA LYS A 102 5.97 -17.67 41.60
C LYS A 102 6.23 -19.15 41.85
N ASP A 103 5.24 -19.88 42.39
CA ASP A 103 5.36 -21.31 42.66
C ASP A 103 5.03 -22.17 41.43
N ILE A 104 4.74 -21.56 40.29
CA ILE A 104 4.42 -22.23 39.04
C ILE A 104 5.66 -22.29 38.16
N ASP A 105 6.55 -23.24 38.36
CA ASP A 105 7.82 -23.40 37.64
C ASP A 105 7.69 -23.43 36.12
N LEU A 106 6.51 -23.82 35.62
CA LEU A 106 6.24 -23.92 34.18
C LEU A 106 6.10 -22.56 33.51
N VAL A 107 5.72 -21.51 34.26
CA VAL A 107 5.43 -20.17 33.72
C VAL A 107 6.61 -19.25 33.97
N ASN A 108 7.40 -18.98 32.94
CA ASN A 108 8.56 -18.10 33.02
C ASN A 108 8.18 -16.63 32.95
N GLN A 109 7.09 -16.32 32.25
CA GLN A 109 6.59 -14.97 32.07
C GLN A 109 5.08 -15.01 31.84
N PHE A 110 4.36 -14.12 32.49
CA PHE A 110 2.97 -13.84 32.16
C PHE A 110 2.65 -12.38 32.46
N LYS A 111 2.33 -11.63 31.39
CA LYS A 111 2.05 -10.21 31.48
C LYS A 111 0.82 -9.86 30.67
N ILE A 112 -0.12 -9.17 31.28
CA ILE A 112 -1.28 -8.57 30.63
C ILE A 112 -0.97 -7.09 30.38
N ARG A 113 -1.28 -6.58 29.22
CA ARG A 113 -1.10 -5.17 28.86
C ARG A 113 -2.29 -4.61 28.11
N ALA A 114 -2.54 -3.34 28.35
CA ALA A 114 -3.55 -2.59 27.63
C ALA A 114 -3.02 -1.21 27.31
N SER A 115 -3.37 -0.69 26.15
CA SER A 115 -3.02 0.67 25.77
C SER A 115 -4.13 1.35 24.98
N TYR A 116 -4.22 2.65 25.16
CA TYR A 116 -5.05 3.55 24.37
C TYR A 116 -4.26 4.78 24.01
N GLY A 117 -4.27 5.18 22.76
CA GLY A 117 -3.55 6.37 22.34
C GLY A 117 -4.12 6.98 21.07
N SER A 118 -3.74 8.22 20.83
CA SER A 118 -4.05 8.93 19.59
C SER A 118 -2.78 9.41 18.90
N LEU A 119 -2.84 9.42 17.56
CA LEU A 119 -1.79 9.89 16.66
C LEU A 119 -2.39 10.85 15.64
N GLY A 120 -1.68 11.93 15.33
CA GLY A 120 -2.06 12.90 14.32
C GLY A 120 -1.30 12.70 13.01
N ASN A 121 -1.99 12.97 11.91
CA ASN A 121 -1.41 13.06 10.58
C ASN A 121 -1.78 14.41 9.96
N ASN A 122 -0.78 15.15 9.46
CA ASN A 122 -0.92 16.45 8.77
C ASN A 122 -0.45 16.38 7.31
N SER A 123 -0.55 15.22 6.68
CA SER A 123 -0.11 14.99 5.30
C SER A 123 -1.06 15.61 4.28
N VAL A 124 -1.05 16.93 4.22
CA VAL A 124 -1.71 17.77 3.22
C VAL A 124 -0.69 18.66 2.55
N GLY A 125 -1.05 19.23 1.41
CA GLY A 125 -0.20 20.21 0.73
C GLY A 125 0.02 21.46 1.59
N ASP A 126 1.14 22.12 1.36
CA ASP A 126 1.40 23.39 1.98
C ASP A 126 0.38 24.40 1.44
N TYR A 127 -0.28 25.14 2.34
CA TYR A 127 -1.31 26.12 2.01
C TYR A 127 -2.63 25.61 1.43
N ASP A 128 -2.94 24.33 1.42
CA ASP A 128 -4.21 23.74 0.90
C ASP A 128 -5.46 24.36 1.54
N TYR A 129 -5.32 25.01 2.68
CA TYR A 129 -6.41 25.74 3.33
C TYR A 129 -6.69 27.12 2.71
N GLN A 130 -5.83 27.61 1.80
CA GLN A 130 -5.93 28.92 1.17
C GLN A 130 -6.53 28.82 -0.23
N MET A 131 -7.04 29.94 -0.71
CA MET A 131 -7.52 30.12 -2.07
C MET A 131 -6.37 30.62 -2.96
N PHE A 132 -6.23 30.05 -4.14
CA PHE A 132 -5.21 30.44 -5.10
C PHE A 132 -5.83 30.98 -6.38
N TYR A 133 -5.22 32.07 -6.86
CA TYR A 133 -5.47 32.63 -8.17
C TYR A 133 -4.23 32.45 -9.05
N SER A 134 -4.42 32.22 -10.32
CA SER A 134 -3.35 32.21 -11.32
C SER A 134 -3.71 33.08 -12.51
N ALA A 135 -2.70 33.58 -13.21
CA ALA A 135 -2.89 34.25 -14.48
C ALA A 135 -3.63 33.33 -15.46
N SER A 136 -4.61 33.87 -16.15
CA SER A 136 -5.39 33.18 -17.14
C SER A 136 -5.63 34.12 -18.31
N ASN A 137 -5.26 33.69 -19.52
CA ASN A 137 -5.51 34.44 -20.73
C ASN A 137 -6.98 34.33 -21.10
N TYR A 138 -7.56 35.46 -21.47
CA TYR A 138 -8.93 35.56 -21.94
C TYR A 138 -8.98 36.37 -23.22
N THR A 139 -9.80 35.98 -24.18
CA THR A 139 -9.92 36.73 -25.43
C THR A 139 -11.12 37.66 -25.35
N LEU A 140 -10.84 38.98 -25.41
CA LEU A 140 -11.85 40.04 -25.51
C LEU A 140 -11.55 40.90 -26.74
N ASN A 141 -12.58 41.14 -27.53
CA ASN A 141 -12.49 41.96 -28.73
C ASN A 141 -11.30 41.57 -29.64
N ASN A 142 -11.15 40.27 -29.90
CA ASN A 142 -10.12 39.67 -30.76
C ASN A 142 -8.67 39.90 -30.26
N SER A 143 -8.48 40.29 -29.02
CA SER A 143 -7.16 40.47 -28.40
C SER A 143 -7.07 39.64 -27.11
N VAL A 144 -5.85 39.13 -26.82
CA VAL A 144 -5.59 38.36 -25.61
C VAL A 144 -5.42 39.35 -24.45
N GLN A 145 -6.27 39.19 -23.43
CA GLN A 145 -6.21 39.93 -22.17
C GLN A 145 -5.73 38.98 -21.07
N ILE A 146 -4.80 39.49 -20.26
CA ILE A 146 -4.32 38.75 -19.07
C ILE A 146 -5.29 39.04 -17.92
N GLY A 147 -5.95 38.01 -17.44
CA GLY A 147 -6.81 38.07 -16.27
C GLY A 147 -6.29 37.14 -15.16
N MET A 148 -7.07 37.02 -14.11
CA MET A 148 -6.81 36.07 -13.03
C MET A 148 -8.03 35.17 -12.85
N ALA A 149 -7.78 33.86 -12.75
CA ALA A 149 -8.81 32.87 -12.48
C ALA A 149 -8.51 32.16 -11.16
N GLN A 150 -9.55 31.86 -10.40
CA GLN A 150 -9.45 31.00 -9.24
C GLN A 150 -9.14 29.56 -9.70
N ARG A 151 -8.00 29.03 -9.31
CA ARG A 151 -7.55 27.68 -9.69
C ARG A 151 -7.75 26.64 -8.60
N ALA A 152 -7.85 27.08 -7.34
CA ALA A 152 -8.11 26.18 -6.23
C ALA A 152 -9.13 26.83 -5.27
N LEU A 153 -10.04 26.00 -4.79
CA LEU A 153 -10.96 26.36 -3.73
C LEU A 153 -10.24 26.32 -2.39
N SER A 154 -10.72 27.05 -1.40
CA SER A 154 -10.15 27.01 -0.05
C SER A 154 -10.89 26.06 0.85
N ASN A 155 -10.18 25.46 1.82
CA ASN A 155 -10.79 24.72 2.92
C ASN A 155 -10.19 25.14 4.26
N ALA A 156 -10.66 26.27 4.79
CA ALA A 156 -10.24 26.76 6.11
C ALA A 156 -10.62 25.81 7.26
N GLY A 157 -11.53 24.85 7.03
CA GLY A 157 -11.92 23.82 7.98
C GLY A 157 -10.98 22.63 8.07
N LEU A 158 -9.96 22.57 7.22
CA LEU A 158 -8.99 21.47 7.17
C LEU A 158 -8.23 21.37 8.50
N THR A 159 -8.15 20.14 9.03
CA THR A 159 -7.51 19.86 10.32
C THR A 159 -6.87 18.48 10.32
N TRP A 160 -6.25 18.13 11.43
CA TRP A 160 -5.56 16.86 11.63
C TRP A 160 -6.45 15.65 11.36
N GLU A 161 -5.94 14.71 10.58
CA GLU A 161 -6.42 13.34 10.60
C GLU A 161 -5.96 12.71 11.92
N THR A 162 -6.86 12.07 12.65
CA THR A 162 -6.54 11.51 13.96
C THR A 162 -6.85 10.01 14.00
N THR A 163 -5.86 9.22 14.35
CA THR A 163 -5.99 7.79 14.60
C THR A 163 -6.03 7.52 16.10
N TYR A 164 -7.07 6.82 16.56
CA TYR A 164 -7.23 6.29 17.90
C TYR A 164 -6.97 4.79 17.86
N LEU A 165 -6.00 4.34 18.65
CA LEU A 165 -5.61 2.94 18.76
C LEU A 165 -5.92 2.44 20.17
N THR A 166 -6.69 1.36 20.26
CA THR A 166 -6.84 0.56 21.49
C THR A 166 -6.20 -0.79 21.23
N ASN A 167 -5.36 -1.23 22.14
CA ASN A 167 -4.71 -2.54 22.10
C ASN A 167 -4.83 -3.22 23.47
N VAL A 168 -5.11 -4.51 23.45
CA VAL A 168 -5.03 -5.40 24.62
C VAL A 168 -4.21 -6.61 24.23
N GLY A 169 -3.21 -6.95 25.03
CA GLY A 169 -2.29 -8.02 24.71
C GLY A 169 -1.89 -8.83 25.94
N ILE A 170 -1.44 -10.04 25.68
CA ILE A 170 -0.87 -10.98 26.65
C ILE A 170 0.50 -11.38 26.13
N ASP A 171 1.53 -11.21 26.96
CA ASP A 171 2.87 -11.75 26.73
C ASP A 171 3.02 -12.96 27.66
N PHE A 172 3.48 -14.09 27.13
CA PHE A 172 3.66 -15.31 27.92
C PHE A 172 4.93 -16.06 27.57
N GLY A 173 5.47 -16.73 28.56
CA GLY A 173 6.55 -17.68 28.46
C GLY A 173 6.20 -18.90 29.31
N VAL A 174 6.07 -20.07 28.67
CA VAL A 174 5.72 -21.33 29.31
C VAL A 174 6.73 -22.37 28.88
N SER A 175 7.62 -22.74 29.82
CA SER A 175 8.77 -23.60 29.55
C SER A 175 9.61 -23.10 28.34
N LYS A 176 9.55 -23.79 27.22
CA LYS A 176 10.29 -23.51 25.99
C LYS A 176 9.51 -22.68 24.97
N LEU A 177 8.22 -22.45 25.20
CA LEU A 177 7.34 -21.65 24.37
C LEU A 177 7.26 -20.24 24.92
N SER A 178 7.53 -19.26 24.08
CA SER A 178 7.24 -17.85 24.36
C SER A 178 6.42 -17.25 23.26
N GLY A 179 5.63 -16.22 23.59
CA GLY A 179 4.82 -15.56 22.59
C GLY A 179 4.03 -14.39 23.11
N ASN A 180 3.30 -13.78 22.22
CA ASN A 180 2.33 -12.76 22.55
C ASN A 180 1.10 -12.86 21.65
N VAL A 181 -0.03 -12.43 22.18
CA VAL A 181 -1.29 -12.28 21.47
C VAL A 181 -1.77 -10.86 21.69
N ASP A 182 -2.12 -10.17 20.62
CA ASP A 182 -2.63 -8.82 20.62
C ASP A 182 -3.95 -8.72 19.89
N PHE A 183 -4.92 -8.08 20.52
CA PHE A 183 -6.13 -7.63 19.88
C PHE A 183 -6.13 -6.11 19.80
N PHE A 184 -6.33 -5.56 18.60
CA PHE A 184 -6.35 -4.12 18.44
C PHE A 184 -7.56 -3.62 17.64
N VAL A 185 -7.93 -2.38 17.95
CA VAL A 185 -8.91 -1.59 17.19
C VAL A 185 -8.31 -0.22 16.92
N LYS A 186 -8.11 0.08 15.62
CA LYS A 186 -7.58 1.34 15.13
C LYS A 186 -8.68 2.09 14.39
N ASN A 187 -9.13 3.23 14.92
CA ASN A 187 -10.12 4.10 14.30
C ASN A 187 -9.43 5.37 13.81
N THR A 188 -9.34 5.55 12.48
CA THR A 188 -8.84 6.77 11.88
C THR A 188 -10.02 7.66 11.51
N LYS A 189 -10.05 8.87 12.05
CA LYS A 189 -11.10 9.86 11.84
C LYS A 189 -10.57 11.07 11.07
N GLY A 190 -11.43 11.66 10.26
CA GLY A 190 -11.07 12.85 9.49
C GLY A 190 -10.00 12.56 8.45
N ILE A 191 -10.06 11.40 7.79
CA ILE A 191 -9.14 11.03 6.71
C ILE A 191 -9.18 12.11 5.63
N LEU A 192 -8.00 12.54 5.23
CA LEU A 192 -7.75 13.62 4.27
C LEU A 192 -7.83 13.07 2.85
N ILE A 193 -8.99 13.23 2.22
CA ILE A 193 -9.27 12.75 0.86
C ILE A 193 -9.84 13.85 -0.02
N ASP A 194 -9.69 13.65 -1.32
CA ASP A 194 -10.32 14.48 -2.34
C ASP A 194 -11.79 14.05 -2.48
N LEU A 195 -12.70 15.01 -2.34
CA LEU A 195 -14.11 14.79 -2.61
C LEU A 195 -14.42 15.13 -4.08
N PRO A 196 -15.38 14.43 -4.71
CA PRO A 196 -15.87 14.82 -6.02
C PRO A 196 -16.33 16.28 -6.01
N ALA A 197 -15.87 17.06 -6.99
CA ALA A 197 -16.30 18.44 -7.13
C ALA A 197 -17.60 18.50 -7.94
N PRO A 198 -18.63 19.22 -7.48
CA PRO A 198 -19.77 19.53 -8.33
C PRO A 198 -19.32 20.26 -9.59
N LEU A 199 -19.91 19.92 -10.74
CA LEU A 199 -19.54 20.48 -12.06
C LEU A 199 -19.65 22.02 -12.11
N VAL A 200 -20.44 22.63 -11.25
CA VAL A 200 -20.58 24.09 -11.13
C VAL A 200 -19.27 24.81 -10.78
N HIS A 201 -18.30 24.10 -10.19
CA HIS A 201 -16.98 24.67 -9.88
C HIS A 201 -16.05 24.72 -11.10
N GLY A 202 -16.45 24.19 -12.24
CA GLY A 202 -15.65 24.18 -13.48
C GLY A 202 -14.33 23.43 -13.26
N ASN A 203 -13.23 24.04 -13.68
CA ASN A 203 -11.88 23.44 -13.61
C ASN A 203 -11.11 23.78 -12.32
N ALA A 204 -11.76 24.34 -11.29
CA ALA A 204 -11.08 24.64 -10.03
C ALA A 204 -10.82 23.36 -9.24
N THR A 205 -9.58 23.21 -8.77
CA THR A 205 -9.19 22.10 -7.91
C THR A 205 -9.86 22.21 -6.55
N VAL A 206 -10.51 21.13 -6.11
CA VAL A 206 -11.08 21.04 -4.75
C VAL A 206 -9.99 20.59 -3.78
N PRO A 207 -9.79 21.28 -2.66
CA PRO A 207 -8.80 20.88 -1.67
C PRO A 207 -9.29 19.63 -0.93
N LYS A 208 -8.34 18.89 -0.36
CA LYS A 208 -8.63 17.77 0.54
C LYS A 208 -9.59 18.19 1.64
N SER A 209 -10.38 17.23 2.08
CA SER A 209 -11.35 17.40 3.16
C SER A 209 -11.24 16.27 4.17
N ASN A 210 -11.50 16.57 5.45
CA ASN A 210 -11.60 15.55 6.50
C ASN A 210 -12.94 14.80 6.34
N ALA A 211 -13.02 13.89 5.38
CA ALA A 211 -14.29 13.37 4.86
C ALA A 211 -14.57 11.90 5.18
N ALA A 212 -13.57 11.10 5.56
CA ALA A 212 -13.79 9.68 5.83
C ALA A 212 -13.36 9.26 7.23
N GLN A 213 -13.93 8.14 7.69
CA GLN A 213 -13.50 7.41 8.88
C GLN A 213 -13.34 5.94 8.53
N VAL A 214 -12.23 5.37 8.97
CA VAL A 214 -11.92 3.95 8.72
C VAL A 214 -11.58 3.27 10.03
N ARG A 215 -12.12 2.07 10.20
CA ARG A 215 -11.79 1.18 11.30
C ARG A 215 -10.99 -0.01 10.78
N ASN A 216 -9.85 -0.23 11.39
CA ASN A 216 -9.10 -1.48 11.30
C ASN A 216 -9.21 -2.19 12.65
N ARG A 217 -9.55 -3.47 12.63
CA ARG A 217 -9.49 -4.34 13.80
C ARG A 217 -8.75 -5.59 13.44
N GLY A 218 -7.95 -6.08 14.37
CA GLY A 218 -7.11 -7.22 14.06
C GLY A 218 -6.70 -8.01 15.27
N LEU A 219 -6.15 -9.17 14.98
CA LEU A 219 -5.51 -10.07 15.91
C LEU A 219 -4.08 -10.30 15.41
N GLU A 220 -3.12 -10.21 16.33
CA GLU A 220 -1.72 -10.52 16.06
C GLU A 220 -1.26 -11.60 17.02
N LEU A 221 -0.60 -12.61 16.50
CA LEU A 221 -0.02 -13.71 17.24
C LEU A 221 1.44 -13.85 16.85
N ASN A 222 2.30 -13.97 17.85
CA ASN A 222 3.70 -14.31 17.68
C ASN A 222 4.05 -15.43 18.66
N LEU A 223 4.66 -16.51 18.15
CA LEU A 223 5.06 -17.69 18.93
C LEU A 223 6.50 -18.02 18.59
N THR A 224 7.25 -18.41 19.60
CA THR A 224 8.62 -18.91 19.45
C THR A 224 8.83 -20.10 20.38
N TRP A 225 9.27 -21.20 19.82
CA TRP A 225 9.72 -22.37 20.54
C TRP A 225 11.22 -22.50 20.40
N THR A 226 11.94 -22.60 21.52
CA THR A 226 13.39 -22.79 21.54
C THR A 226 13.73 -24.00 22.40
N ASP A 227 14.47 -24.95 21.86
CA ASP A 227 14.80 -26.17 22.54
C ASP A 227 16.15 -26.74 22.08
N ARG A 228 16.59 -27.79 22.76
CA ARG A 228 17.80 -28.53 22.46
C ARG A 228 17.55 -30.03 22.43
N ILE A 229 17.97 -30.66 21.34
CA ILE A 229 17.93 -32.11 21.18
C ILE A 229 19.36 -32.65 21.05
N GLY A 230 19.83 -33.29 22.11
CA GLY A 230 21.22 -33.71 22.16
C GLY A 230 22.22 -32.56 22.08
N GLN A 231 22.91 -32.42 20.97
CA GLN A 231 23.88 -31.34 20.70
C GLN A 231 23.34 -30.30 19.69
N VAL A 232 22.10 -30.43 19.31
CA VAL A 232 21.46 -29.51 18.35
C VAL A 232 20.59 -28.52 19.11
N ASP A 233 20.95 -27.25 19.09
CA ASP A 233 20.08 -26.16 19.52
C ASP A 233 19.20 -25.75 18.33
N TYR A 234 17.89 -25.62 18.53
CA TYR A 234 16.99 -25.22 17.47
C TYR A 234 15.90 -24.25 17.96
N PHE A 235 15.40 -23.47 17.05
CA PHE A 235 14.23 -22.64 17.28
C PHE A 235 13.24 -22.75 16.11
N VAL A 236 11.98 -22.59 16.43
CA VAL A 236 10.87 -22.44 15.47
C VAL A 236 10.01 -21.29 15.92
N GLY A 237 9.84 -20.31 15.06
CA GLY A 237 9.02 -19.15 15.36
C GLY A 237 8.03 -18.87 14.22
N GLY A 238 6.93 -18.22 14.57
CA GLY A 238 5.95 -17.78 13.59
C GLY A 238 5.15 -16.62 14.12
N ASN A 239 4.76 -15.76 13.19
CA ASN A 239 3.82 -14.67 13.47
C ASN A 239 2.71 -14.66 12.43
N VAL A 240 1.54 -14.20 12.85
CA VAL A 240 0.41 -13.96 11.96
C VAL A 240 -0.33 -12.71 12.41
N SER A 241 -0.68 -11.86 11.46
CA SER A 241 -1.54 -10.71 11.67
C SER A 241 -2.76 -10.83 10.76
N TYR A 242 -3.95 -10.75 11.33
CA TYR A 242 -5.23 -10.67 10.63
C TYR A 242 -5.83 -9.30 10.83
N VAL A 243 -6.15 -8.61 9.75
CA VAL A 243 -6.72 -7.24 9.79
C VAL A 243 -7.98 -7.16 8.95
N LYS A 244 -9.06 -6.70 9.54
CA LYS A 244 -10.30 -6.35 8.85
C LYS A 244 -10.46 -4.84 8.78
N ASN A 245 -10.46 -4.31 7.55
CA ASN A 245 -10.68 -2.89 7.25
C ASN A 245 -12.15 -2.61 6.96
N LYS A 246 -12.65 -1.44 7.37
CA LYS A 246 -14.00 -0.98 7.05
C LYS A 246 -14.07 0.54 7.08
N VAL A 247 -14.63 1.15 6.03
CA VAL A 247 -15.08 2.54 6.06
C VAL A 247 -16.31 2.63 6.95
N THR A 248 -16.24 3.41 8.02
CA THR A 248 -17.32 3.55 9.01
C THR A 248 -18.13 4.82 8.80
N LYS A 249 -17.57 5.80 8.11
CA LYS A 249 -18.24 7.04 7.74
C LYS A 249 -17.58 7.65 6.51
N PHE A 250 -18.42 8.18 5.62
CA PHE A 250 -18.02 8.95 4.45
C PHE A 250 -18.93 10.16 4.30
N LYS A 251 -18.38 11.35 4.04
CA LYS A 251 -19.13 12.61 3.98
C LYS A 251 -19.64 12.97 2.58
N GLY A 252 -19.27 12.22 1.56
CA GLY A 252 -19.80 12.44 0.20
C GLY A 252 -21.25 11.99 0.11
N ASP A 253 -22.05 12.67 -0.69
CA ASP A 253 -23.44 12.30 -0.98
C ASP A 253 -23.49 11.02 -1.83
N GLU A 254 -22.44 10.78 -2.62
CA GLU A 254 -22.25 9.60 -3.45
C GLU A 254 -20.90 8.93 -3.13
N PRO A 255 -20.73 7.63 -3.47
CA PRO A 255 -19.44 6.97 -3.34
C PRO A 255 -18.35 7.72 -4.09
N SER A 256 -17.14 7.82 -3.49
CA SER A 256 -16.00 8.36 -4.22
C SER A 256 -15.39 7.27 -5.08
N ILE A 257 -15.43 7.45 -6.41
CA ILE A 257 -14.84 6.54 -7.38
C ILE A 257 -13.64 7.22 -8.03
N SER A 258 -12.49 6.57 -7.96
CA SER A 258 -11.26 7.02 -8.62
C SER A 258 -10.62 5.85 -9.37
N GLY A 259 -10.71 5.88 -10.70
CA GLY A 259 -10.32 4.76 -11.54
C GLY A 259 -11.16 3.51 -11.23
N THR A 260 -10.51 2.45 -10.77
CA THR A 260 -11.17 1.20 -10.36
C THR A 260 -11.40 1.11 -8.85
N ASN A 261 -11.01 2.12 -8.07
CA ASN A 261 -11.16 2.09 -6.62
C ASN A 261 -12.39 2.88 -6.19
N MET A 262 -13.11 2.34 -5.21
CA MET A 262 -14.29 2.99 -4.63
C MET A 262 -14.15 3.10 -3.10
N ILE A 263 -14.59 4.24 -2.56
CA ILE A 263 -14.77 4.46 -1.13
C ILE A 263 -16.28 4.51 -0.86
N LEU A 264 -16.76 3.53 -0.11
CA LEU A 264 -18.18 3.40 0.27
C LEU A 264 -18.28 2.98 1.73
N GLU A 265 -19.24 3.56 2.46
CA GLU A 265 -19.54 3.13 3.83
C GLU A 265 -19.89 1.64 3.90
N GLY A 266 -19.38 0.97 4.92
CA GLY A 266 -19.60 -0.45 5.11
C GLY A 266 -18.60 -1.36 4.41
N GLN A 267 -17.86 -0.87 3.42
CA GLN A 267 -16.88 -1.61 2.63
C GLN A 267 -15.43 -1.35 3.09
N PRO A 268 -14.47 -2.19 2.71
CA PRO A 268 -13.05 -1.85 2.83
C PRO A 268 -12.72 -0.59 2.02
N ILE A 269 -11.78 0.22 2.51
CA ILE A 269 -11.34 1.41 1.78
C ILE A 269 -10.65 1.01 0.47
N ASN A 270 -10.92 1.76 -0.61
CA ASN A 270 -10.37 1.51 -1.95
C ASN A 270 -10.68 0.08 -2.47
N ILE A 271 -11.91 -0.39 -2.24
CA ILE A 271 -12.37 -1.65 -2.85
C ILE A 271 -12.41 -1.51 -4.37
N GLN A 272 -12.03 -2.56 -5.09
CA GLN A 272 -12.12 -2.56 -6.55
C GLN A 272 -13.59 -2.54 -6.99
N TYR A 273 -13.93 -1.63 -7.88
CA TYR A 273 -15.27 -1.45 -8.43
C TYR A 273 -15.21 -1.52 -9.95
N VAL A 274 -15.56 -2.68 -10.49
CA VAL A 274 -15.28 -3.07 -11.88
C VAL A 274 -16.45 -3.84 -12.48
N LEU A 275 -16.54 -3.90 -13.81
CA LEU A 275 -17.52 -4.75 -14.49
C LEU A 275 -17.24 -6.24 -14.23
N SER A 276 -18.25 -7.08 -14.33
CA SER A 276 -18.11 -8.53 -14.27
C SER A 276 -18.14 -9.13 -15.66
N VAL A 277 -17.12 -9.92 -16.00
CA VAL A 277 -17.10 -10.70 -17.24
C VAL A 277 -17.92 -11.97 -17.04
N ASP A 278 -18.86 -12.22 -17.94
CA ASP A 278 -19.60 -13.47 -17.98
C ASP A 278 -18.78 -14.56 -18.67
N ARG A 279 -18.42 -14.32 -19.93
CA ARG A 279 -17.63 -15.22 -20.76
C ARG A 279 -17.02 -14.52 -21.97
N ILE A 280 -16.24 -15.26 -22.73
CA ILE A 280 -15.78 -14.85 -24.07
C ILE A 280 -16.90 -15.19 -25.05
N ILE A 281 -17.23 -14.29 -25.96
CA ILE A 281 -18.21 -14.47 -27.04
C ILE A 281 -17.70 -15.59 -27.96
N GLN A 282 -18.44 -16.69 -28.04
CA GLN A 282 -18.06 -17.84 -28.88
C GLN A 282 -19.18 -18.32 -29.80
N THR A 283 -20.41 -17.82 -29.62
CA THR A 283 -21.59 -18.19 -30.41
C THR A 283 -22.24 -16.96 -31.04
N GLU A 284 -22.99 -17.18 -32.12
CA GLU A 284 -23.76 -16.09 -32.76
C GLU A 284 -24.86 -15.56 -31.83
N GLU A 285 -25.40 -16.38 -30.93
CA GLU A 285 -26.35 -15.94 -29.92
C GLU A 285 -25.71 -14.97 -28.94
N ASP A 286 -24.48 -15.25 -28.44
CA ASP A 286 -23.72 -14.35 -27.59
C ASP A 286 -23.47 -13.03 -28.27
N LEU A 287 -23.06 -13.06 -29.54
CA LEU A 287 -22.77 -11.89 -30.32
C LEU A 287 -24.03 -11.04 -30.57
N ALA A 288 -25.15 -11.69 -30.87
CA ALA A 288 -26.43 -11.02 -31.03
C ALA A 288 -26.91 -10.35 -29.73
N LEU A 289 -26.69 -11.03 -28.58
CA LEU A 289 -27.00 -10.49 -27.25
C LEU A 289 -26.22 -9.20 -26.98
N VAL A 290 -24.91 -9.19 -27.16
CA VAL A 290 -24.06 -8.01 -26.91
C VAL A 290 -24.45 -6.86 -27.82
N ARG A 291 -24.71 -7.15 -29.11
CA ARG A 291 -25.16 -6.13 -30.07
C ARG A 291 -26.48 -5.50 -29.67
N ALA A 292 -27.43 -6.30 -29.19
CA ALA A 292 -28.71 -5.79 -28.71
C ALA A 292 -28.57 -4.91 -27.44
N MET A 293 -27.68 -5.29 -26.53
CA MET A 293 -27.34 -4.47 -25.35
C MET A 293 -26.73 -3.11 -25.75
N GLU A 294 -25.82 -3.10 -26.72
CA GLU A 294 -25.15 -1.88 -27.18
C GLU A 294 -26.08 -1.00 -28.02
N GLU A 295 -27.02 -1.57 -28.79
CA GLU A 295 -28.07 -0.83 -29.49
C GLU A 295 -29.02 -0.12 -28.52
N LYS A 296 -29.26 -0.73 -27.37
CA LYS A 296 -30.12 -0.14 -26.31
C LYS A 296 -29.43 1.04 -25.61
N ASN A 297 -28.10 1.02 -25.47
CA ASN A 297 -27.30 2.11 -24.92
C ASN A 297 -26.04 2.37 -25.78
N PRO A 298 -26.18 3.08 -26.92
CA PRO A 298 -25.07 3.30 -27.86
C PRO A 298 -23.89 4.06 -27.26
N ASP A 299 -24.11 4.87 -26.22
CA ASP A 299 -23.09 5.72 -25.63
C ASP A 299 -22.11 4.93 -24.72
N ALA A 300 -22.57 3.83 -24.12
CA ALA A 300 -21.77 3.07 -23.14
C ALA A 300 -20.46 2.53 -23.69
N PHE A 301 -20.44 2.11 -24.94
CA PHE A 301 -19.27 1.54 -25.64
C PHE A 301 -18.90 2.27 -26.93
N SER A 302 -19.39 3.50 -27.10
CA SER A 302 -19.21 4.29 -28.35
C SER A 302 -17.74 4.55 -28.73
N GLN A 303 -16.83 4.57 -27.76
CA GLN A 303 -15.40 4.73 -27.98
C GLN A 303 -14.70 3.47 -28.52
N TYR A 304 -15.38 2.32 -28.52
CA TYR A 304 -14.83 1.06 -29.00
C TYR A 304 -15.42 0.63 -30.33
N LYS A 305 -14.72 -0.24 -31.05
CA LYS A 305 -15.25 -0.86 -32.24
C LYS A 305 -16.44 -1.78 -31.90
N LYS A 306 -17.25 -2.14 -32.90
CA LYS A 306 -18.36 -3.08 -32.72
C LYS A 306 -17.86 -4.42 -32.16
N PRO A 307 -18.68 -5.09 -31.32
CA PRO A 307 -18.33 -6.39 -30.77
C PRO A 307 -18.25 -7.46 -31.82
N GLU A 308 -17.30 -8.36 -31.66
CA GLU A 308 -17.04 -9.52 -32.53
C GLU A 308 -16.81 -10.77 -31.70
N MET A 309 -16.78 -11.92 -32.38
CA MET A 309 -16.39 -13.19 -31.76
C MET A 309 -15.04 -13.07 -31.07
N GLY A 310 -14.92 -13.62 -29.88
CA GLY A 310 -13.70 -13.58 -29.06
C GLY A 310 -13.57 -12.35 -28.15
N ASP A 311 -14.50 -11.40 -28.18
CA ASP A 311 -14.59 -10.32 -27.23
C ASP A 311 -15.24 -10.75 -25.92
N PHE A 312 -15.18 -9.92 -24.88
CA PHE A 312 -15.91 -10.20 -23.63
C PHE A 312 -17.38 -9.87 -23.73
N LEU A 313 -18.19 -10.77 -23.19
CA LEU A 313 -19.56 -10.53 -22.77
C LEU A 313 -19.53 -10.14 -21.29
N TYR A 314 -19.98 -8.95 -20.95
CA TYR A 314 -20.14 -8.47 -19.58
C TYR A 314 -21.55 -8.83 -19.04
N LYS A 315 -21.65 -8.98 -17.73
CA LYS A 315 -22.92 -9.27 -17.04
C LYS A 315 -23.74 -8.02 -16.86
N ASP A 316 -24.98 -8.08 -17.25
CA ASP A 316 -26.03 -7.14 -16.88
C ASP A 316 -26.49 -7.50 -15.46
N ILE A 317 -26.04 -6.71 -14.47
CA ILE A 317 -26.27 -6.99 -13.04
C ILE A 317 -27.60 -6.42 -12.56
N ASP A 318 -28.00 -5.25 -13.06
CA ASP A 318 -29.27 -4.61 -12.67
C ASP A 318 -30.46 -5.06 -13.54
N GLY A 319 -30.20 -5.80 -14.63
CA GLY A 319 -31.22 -6.40 -15.49
C GLY A 319 -31.92 -5.41 -16.43
N ASP A 320 -31.29 -4.25 -16.65
CA ASP A 320 -31.91 -3.22 -17.51
C ASP A 320 -31.68 -3.49 -19.01
N GLY A 321 -30.90 -4.52 -19.36
CA GLY A 321 -30.62 -4.99 -20.73
C GLY A 321 -29.59 -4.17 -21.46
N CYS A 322 -28.73 -3.42 -20.74
CA CYS A 322 -27.55 -2.77 -21.28
C CYS A 322 -26.43 -2.78 -20.25
N ILE A 323 -25.18 -2.53 -20.66
CA ILE A 323 -24.03 -2.52 -19.74
C ILE A 323 -23.67 -1.07 -19.42
N THR A 324 -23.70 -0.74 -18.13
CA THR A 324 -23.43 0.60 -17.60
C THR A 324 -22.53 0.55 -16.35
N ASP A 325 -22.29 1.69 -15.73
CA ASP A 325 -21.59 1.76 -14.44
C ASP A 325 -22.38 1.11 -13.28
N LYS A 326 -23.67 0.86 -13.45
CA LYS A 326 -24.52 0.15 -12.46
C LYS A 326 -24.24 -1.35 -12.43
N ASP A 327 -23.67 -1.90 -13.50
CA ASP A 327 -23.28 -3.31 -13.61
C ASP A 327 -21.92 -3.62 -12.99
N ARG A 328 -21.31 -2.62 -12.39
CA ARG A 328 -20.04 -2.83 -11.68
C ARG A 328 -20.26 -3.54 -10.34
N ILE A 329 -19.35 -4.41 -10.02
CA ILE A 329 -19.31 -5.18 -8.77
C ILE A 329 -18.12 -4.77 -7.92
N MET A 330 -18.25 -4.96 -6.61
CA MET A 330 -17.16 -4.79 -5.66
C MET A 330 -16.34 -6.07 -5.55
N VAL A 331 -15.02 -5.98 -5.75
CA VAL A 331 -14.11 -7.14 -5.74
C VAL A 331 -12.96 -6.91 -4.77
N GLY A 332 -12.68 -7.90 -3.92
CA GLY A 332 -11.52 -7.90 -3.02
C GLY A 332 -11.77 -7.27 -1.66
N ASN A 333 -10.69 -6.94 -0.96
CA ASN A 333 -10.68 -6.40 0.40
C ASN A 333 -9.93 -5.05 0.48
N GLY A 334 -9.94 -4.26 -0.60
CA GLY A 334 -9.16 -3.04 -0.71
C GLY A 334 -7.71 -3.30 -1.14
N THR A 335 -6.83 -2.35 -0.84
CA THR A 335 -5.44 -2.34 -1.33
C THR A 335 -4.44 -3.02 -0.40
N ASN A 336 -4.88 -3.48 0.78
CA ASN A 336 -4.01 -4.10 1.78
C ASN A 336 -4.34 -5.58 2.00
N PRO A 337 -3.35 -6.44 2.29
CA PRO A 337 -3.60 -7.83 2.59
C PRO A 337 -4.44 -7.97 3.88
N THR A 338 -5.32 -8.98 3.89
CA THR A 338 -6.13 -9.32 5.07
C THR A 338 -5.32 -10.11 6.10
N VAL A 339 -4.44 -11.00 5.64
CA VAL A 339 -3.55 -11.78 6.49
C VAL A 339 -2.13 -11.59 6.01
N THR A 340 -1.23 -11.32 6.94
CA THR A 340 0.22 -11.42 6.75
C THR A 340 0.80 -12.41 7.75
N PHE A 341 1.78 -13.17 7.34
CA PHE A 341 2.42 -14.15 8.21
C PHE A 341 3.91 -14.27 7.90
N GLY A 342 4.65 -14.61 8.94
CA GLY A 342 6.04 -14.97 8.87
C GLY A 342 6.28 -16.27 9.61
N PHE A 343 7.24 -17.04 9.13
CA PHE A 343 7.70 -18.25 9.79
C PHE A 343 9.22 -18.29 9.73
N ASN A 344 9.86 -18.53 10.87
CA ASN A 344 11.31 -18.60 10.96
C ASN A 344 11.73 -19.85 11.74
N PHE A 345 12.73 -20.51 11.25
CA PHE A 345 13.32 -21.64 11.95
C PHE A 345 14.83 -21.68 11.72
N GLY A 346 15.53 -22.25 12.68
CA GLY A 346 16.95 -22.41 12.59
C GLY A 346 17.45 -23.48 13.55
N ALA A 347 18.65 -23.96 13.27
CA ALA A 347 19.33 -24.94 14.08
C ALA A 347 20.84 -24.70 14.07
N SER A 348 21.50 -25.04 15.17
CA SER A 348 22.95 -25.04 15.27
C SER A 348 23.49 -26.33 15.84
N TRP A 349 24.58 -26.82 15.25
CA TRP A 349 25.25 -28.06 15.65
C TRP A 349 26.75 -27.99 15.38
N LYS A 350 27.58 -28.09 16.43
CA LYS A 350 29.05 -28.16 16.32
C LYS A 350 29.64 -27.10 15.38
N GLY A 351 29.20 -25.88 15.50
CA GLY A 351 29.69 -24.76 14.68
C GLY A 351 28.95 -24.59 13.35
N LEU A 352 28.19 -25.56 12.86
CA LEU A 352 27.28 -25.39 11.73
C LEU A 352 26.04 -24.71 12.23
N ASP A 353 25.54 -23.69 11.52
CA ASP A 353 24.27 -23.01 11.75
C ASP A 353 23.46 -22.86 10.47
N PHE A 354 22.18 -23.07 10.60
CA PHE A 354 21.20 -22.91 9.53
C PHE A 354 20.04 -22.04 10.00
N SER A 355 19.57 -21.14 9.15
CA SER A 355 18.33 -20.40 9.39
C SER A 355 17.54 -20.20 8.09
N CYS A 356 16.22 -20.17 8.23
CA CYS A 356 15.31 -19.91 7.13
C CYS A 356 14.18 -19.01 7.60
N ILE A 357 13.81 -18.04 6.77
CA ILE A 357 12.71 -17.10 6.99
C ILE A 357 11.74 -17.22 5.81
N LEU A 358 10.50 -17.52 6.13
CA LEU A 358 9.37 -17.49 5.21
C LEU A 358 8.51 -16.27 5.50
N GLN A 359 7.98 -15.64 4.47
CA GLN A 359 7.03 -14.54 4.56
C GLN A 359 5.90 -14.76 3.57
N GLY A 360 4.69 -14.38 3.95
CA GLY A 360 3.56 -14.46 3.05
C GLY A 360 2.47 -13.46 3.38
N ALA A 361 1.61 -13.24 2.38
CA ALA A 361 0.44 -12.41 2.50
C ALA A 361 -0.72 -13.01 1.70
N THR A 362 -1.96 -12.81 2.18
CA THR A 362 -3.16 -13.24 1.46
C THR A 362 -4.30 -12.24 1.63
N GLY A 363 -5.30 -12.35 0.76
CA GLY A 363 -6.45 -11.45 0.74
C GLY A 363 -6.22 -10.13 0.01
N LEU A 364 -5.08 -9.98 -0.67
CA LEU A 364 -4.79 -8.83 -1.52
C LEU A 364 -5.19 -9.14 -2.96
N LYS A 365 -6.00 -8.25 -3.55
CA LYS A 365 -6.35 -8.27 -4.97
C LYS A 365 -5.96 -6.96 -5.63
N GLU A 366 -5.50 -7.01 -6.85
CA GLU A 366 -5.09 -5.84 -7.62
C GLU A 366 -5.64 -5.91 -9.04
N TYR A 367 -6.15 -4.77 -9.49
CA TYR A 367 -6.49 -4.58 -10.89
C TYR A 367 -5.22 -4.34 -11.71
N TRP A 368 -5.05 -5.11 -12.77
CA TRP A 368 -3.99 -4.87 -13.74
C TRP A 368 -4.31 -3.64 -14.59
N SER A 369 -3.72 -2.50 -14.24
CA SER A 369 -3.87 -1.28 -15.03
C SER A 369 -2.98 -1.30 -16.27
N GLY A 370 -3.52 -0.81 -17.38
CA GLY A 370 -2.87 -0.95 -18.68
C GLY A 370 -1.66 -0.07 -18.94
N GLN A 371 -1.42 0.95 -18.17
CA GLN A 371 -0.30 1.86 -18.43
C GLN A 371 1.05 1.17 -18.22
N ASP A 372 1.16 0.34 -17.21
CA ASP A 372 2.37 -0.41 -16.90
C ASP A 372 2.33 -1.81 -17.50
N GLY A 373 1.20 -2.24 -18.04
CA GLY A 373 0.90 -3.61 -18.37
C GLY A 373 0.56 -3.86 -19.84
N ALA A 374 0.95 -3.01 -20.77
CA ALA A 374 0.71 -3.27 -22.21
C ALA A 374 1.20 -4.66 -22.64
N SER A 375 2.18 -5.22 -21.93
CA SER A 375 2.66 -6.60 -22.11
C SER A 375 1.75 -7.67 -21.50
N PHE A 376 0.83 -7.29 -20.60
CA PHE A 376 -0.05 -8.20 -19.87
C PHE A 376 -1.49 -8.18 -20.39
N TRP A 377 -1.83 -7.25 -21.27
CA TRP A 377 -3.16 -7.16 -21.87
C TRP A 377 -3.19 -7.76 -23.27
N PRO A 378 -4.33 -8.25 -23.73
CA PRO A 378 -4.49 -8.80 -25.06
C PRO A 378 -4.57 -7.69 -26.12
N LEU A 379 -3.68 -6.72 -26.06
CA LEU A 379 -3.61 -5.58 -26.95
C LEU A 379 -2.32 -5.64 -27.78
N VAL A 380 -2.45 -5.52 -29.06
CA VAL A 380 -1.30 -5.40 -29.99
C VAL A 380 -0.94 -3.95 -30.13
N ARG A 381 0.20 -3.56 -29.60
CA ARG A 381 0.79 -2.24 -29.79
C ARG A 381 2.00 -2.35 -30.69
N ARG A 382 2.15 -1.45 -31.65
CA ARG A 382 3.29 -1.41 -32.56
C ARG A 382 4.60 -1.36 -31.74
N GLY A 383 5.48 -2.34 -31.97
CA GLY A 383 6.78 -2.45 -31.29
C GLY A 383 6.74 -3.16 -29.90
N ASN A 384 5.57 -3.57 -29.40
CA ASN A 384 5.48 -4.33 -28.14
C ASN A 384 5.27 -5.82 -28.38
N GLN A 385 5.83 -6.63 -27.48
CA GLN A 385 5.57 -8.07 -27.44
C GLN A 385 4.43 -8.36 -26.48
N ILE A 386 3.66 -9.41 -26.77
CA ILE A 386 2.58 -9.89 -25.93
C ILE A 386 3.14 -10.97 -24.98
N ASN A 387 2.67 -10.97 -23.74
CA ASN A 387 2.99 -12.03 -22.79
C ASN A 387 2.62 -13.40 -23.35
N LYS A 388 3.52 -14.39 -23.23
CA LYS A 388 3.32 -15.75 -23.75
C LYS A 388 2.03 -16.39 -23.24
N THR A 389 1.69 -16.22 -21.95
CA THR A 389 0.46 -16.77 -21.36
C THR A 389 -0.80 -16.23 -22.05
N ILE A 390 -0.81 -14.95 -22.39
CA ILE A 390 -1.91 -14.33 -23.14
C ILE A 390 -1.91 -14.81 -24.58
N ALA A 391 -0.75 -14.85 -25.23
CA ALA A 391 -0.62 -15.34 -26.61
C ALA A 391 -1.10 -16.78 -26.75
N ASP A 392 -0.71 -17.65 -25.82
CA ASP A 392 -1.09 -19.06 -25.82
C ASP A 392 -2.58 -19.27 -25.46
N GLY A 393 -3.11 -18.43 -24.57
CA GLY A 393 -4.49 -18.53 -24.07
C GLY A 393 -5.54 -17.76 -24.89
N ARG A 394 -5.13 -16.91 -25.84
CA ARG A 394 -6.04 -16.03 -26.59
C ARG A 394 -7.06 -16.78 -27.43
N TRP A 395 -8.19 -16.16 -27.61
CA TRP A 395 -9.18 -16.64 -28.57
C TRP A 395 -8.73 -16.37 -30.03
N TYR A 396 -9.02 -17.30 -30.92
CA TYR A 396 -8.98 -17.17 -32.37
C TYR A 396 -10.05 -18.07 -32.99
N SER A 397 -10.41 -17.85 -34.25
CA SER A 397 -11.48 -18.61 -34.92
C SER A 397 -11.26 -20.12 -34.86
N GLY A 398 -12.28 -20.86 -34.38
CA GLY A 398 -12.24 -22.30 -34.20
C GLY A 398 -11.73 -22.75 -32.82
N ARG A 399 -11.27 -21.86 -31.94
CA ARG A 399 -10.83 -22.19 -30.60
C ARG A 399 -11.97 -22.07 -29.57
N THR A 400 -12.32 -23.14 -28.89
CA THR A 400 -13.41 -23.20 -27.90
C THR A 400 -12.94 -23.23 -26.44
N ASP A 401 -11.63 -23.40 -26.20
CA ASP A 401 -11.00 -23.47 -24.87
C ASP A 401 -10.19 -22.22 -24.49
N ALA A 402 -10.49 -21.11 -25.14
CA ALA A 402 -9.76 -19.85 -24.92
C ALA A 402 -9.95 -19.35 -23.48
N THR A 403 -8.84 -19.00 -22.84
CA THR A 403 -8.79 -18.41 -21.49
C THR A 403 -8.58 -16.92 -21.48
N TYR A 404 -8.29 -16.32 -22.63
CA TYR A 404 -8.15 -14.88 -22.87
C TYR A 404 -8.94 -14.49 -24.11
N PRO A 405 -9.44 -13.24 -24.16
CA PRO A 405 -10.17 -12.75 -25.34
C PRO A 405 -9.27 -12.67 -26.57
N ARG A 406 -9.85 -12.36 -27.72
CA ARG A 406 -9.08 -12.06 -28.91
C ARG A 406 -8.16 -10.88 -28.72
N LEU A 407 -7.07 -10.83 -29.48
CA LEU A 407 -6.17 -9.70 -29.50
C LEU A 407 -6.79 -8.53 -30.26
N LEU A 408 -6.74 -7.36 -29.65
CA LEU A 408 -7.21 -6.12 -30.23
C LEU A 408 -6.04 -5.20 -30.58
N ASP A 409 -6.25 -4.31 -31.53
CA ASP A 409 -5.35 -3.17 -31.76
C ASP A 409 -5.36 -2.25 -30.53
N TYR A 410 -4.23 -1.62 -30.24
CA TYR A 410 -4.09 -0.71 -29.08
C TYR A 410 -5.11 0.44 -29.06
N SER A 411 -5.63 0.80 -30.24
CA SER A 411 -6.69 1.82 -30.38
C SER A 411 -8.07 1.34 -29.97
N ASP A 412 -8.26 0.03 -29.76
CA ASP A 412 -9.53 -0.56 -29.32
C ASP A 412 -9.35 -1.26 -27.96
N GLY A 413 -9.73 -0.57 -26.91
CA GLY A 413 -9.62 -1.04 -25.53
C GLY A 413 -10.79 -1.90 -25.06
N ARG A 414 -11.69 -2.38 -25.91
CA ARG A 414 -12.91 -3.10 -25.54
C ARG A 414 -12.68 -4.22 -24.51
N ASN A 415 -11.70 -5.09 -24.76
CA ASN A 415 -11.36 -6.20 -23.86
C ASN A 415 -10.50 -5.79 -22.65
N SER A 416 -10.11 -4.51 -22.60
CA SER A 416 -9.32 -3.94 -21.50
C SER A 416 -10.15 -3.09 -20.54
N VAL A 417 -11.48 -3.05 -20.76
CA VAL A 417 -12.37 -2.37 -19.81
C VAL A 417 -12.20 -2.97 -18.42
N ALA A 418 -12.19 -2.08 -17.42
CA ALA A 418 -11.98 -2.49 -16.03
C ALA A 418 -13.01 -3.53 -15.61
N SER A 419 -12.54 -4.76 -15.41
CA SER A 419 -13.37 -5.91 -15.07
C SER A 419 -12.71 -6.84 -14.07
N ASP A 420 -13.52 -7.69 -13.44
CA ASP A 420 -13.07 -8.70 -12.48
C ASP A 420 -12.08 -9.70 -13.10
N PHE A 421 -12.15 -9.90 -14.42
CA PHE A 421 -11.18 -10.72 -15.16
C PHE A 421 -9.74 -10.23 -15.01
N TRP A 422 -9.55 -8.91 -14.95
CA TRP A 422 -8.23 -8.29 -14.80
C TRP A 422 -7.83 -8.05 -13.34
N VAL A 423 -8.69 -8.42 -12.37
CA VAL A 423 -8.36 -8.35 -10.95
C VAL A 423 -7.62 -9.61 -10.53
N GLN A 424 -6.33 -9.48 -10.28
CA GLN A 424 -5.43 -10.57 -9.93
C GLN A 424 -5.32 -10.77 -8.42
N ASN A 425 -5.23 -12.02 -7.99
CA ASN A 425 -4.89 -12.39 -6.61
C ASN A 425 -3.37 -12.31 -6.42
N ARG A 426 -2.92 -11.48 -5.49
CA ARG A 426 -1.50 -11.28 -5.16
C ARG A 426 -1.07 -12.05 -3.91
N SER A 427 -1.79 -13.06 -3.50
CA SER A 427 -1.38 -13.94 -2.40
C SER A 427 -0.08 -14.67 -2.75
N TYR A 428 0.82 -14.77 -1.80
CA TYR A 428 2.11 -15.40 -2.00
C TYR A 428 2.70 -15.96 -0.71
N VAL A 429 3.66 -16.88 -0.88
CA VAL A 429 4.61 -17.31 0.14
C VAL A 429 6.01 -17.16 -0.45
N ARG A 430 6.90 -16.50 0.27
CA ARG A 430 8.29 -16.27 -0.17
C ARG A 430 9.26 -16.84 0.85
N VAL A 431 10.23 -17.60 0.36
CA VAL A 431 11.44 -17.93 1.12
C VAL A 431 12.30 -16.67 1.11
N LYS A 432 12.16 -15.87 2.17
CA LYS A 432 12.73 -14.53 2.27
C LYS A 432 14.22 -14.54 2.46
N ASN A 433 14.70 -15.48 3.28
CA ASN A 433 16.11 -15.66 3.52
C ASN A 433 16.41 -17.14 3.85
N ILE A 434 17.49 -17.66 3.32
CA ILE A 434 18.11 -18.92 3.74
C ILE A 434 19.58 -18.62 4.02
N GLN A 435 20.05 -19.00 5.18
CA GLN A 435 21.46 -18.84 5.55
C GLN A 435 22.02 -20.14 6.08
N LEU A 436 23.21 -20.48 5.64
CA LEU A 436 24.03 -21.58 6.15
C LEU A 436 25.39 -20.98 6.56
N GLY A 437 25.78 -21.20 7.81
CA GLY A 437 27.03 -20.71 8.36
C GLY A 437 27.84 -21.83 8.98
N TYR A 438 29.15 -21.62 9.05
CA TYR A 438 30.05 -22.49 9.79
C TYR A 438 31.06 -21.66 10.58
N THR A 439 31.04 -21.84 11.89
CA THR A 439 31.99 -21.23 12.83
C THR A 439 33.14 -22.20 13.08
N ILE A 440 34.35 -21.78 12.79
CA ILE A 440 35.56 -22.56 13.00
C ILE A 440 35.75 -22.82 14.52
N PRO A 441 36.12 -24.04 14.93
CA PRO A 441 36.37 -24.35 16.33
C PRO A 441 37.44 -23.41 16.94
N LYS A 442 37.18 -22.95 18.17
CA LYS A 442 38.00 -21.94 18.85
C LYS A 442 39.50 -22.29 18.91
N GLN A 443 39.83 -23.57 19.02
CA GLN A 443 41.21 -24.06 19.01
C GLN A 443 41.97 -23.75 17.70
N LEU A 444 41.24 -23.67 16.58
CA LEU A 444 41.83 -23.35 15.28
C LEU A 444 41.84 -21.85 15.02
N SER A 445 40.75 -21.13 15.39
CA SER A 445 40.70 -19.68 15.20
C SER A 445 41.74 -18.94 16.05
N GLN A 446 42.02 -19.41 17.27
CA GLN A 446 43.03 -18.84 18.13
C GLN A 446 44.45 -18.96 17.57
N ARG A 447 44.75 -19.97 16.75
CA ARG A 447 46.04 -20.04 16.03
C ARG A 447 46.23 -18.92 15.02
N LEU A 448 45.13 -18.31 14.58
CA LEU A 448 45.09 -17.16 13.68
C LEU A 448 44.94 -15.84 14.45
N LEU A 449 45.08 -15.86 15.79
CA LEU A 449 44.84 -14.72 16.67
C LEU A 449 43.41 -14.16 16.58
N LEU A 450 42.44 -15.02 16.30
CA LEU A 450 41.03 -14.67 16.19
C LEU A 450 40.22 -15.35 17.30
N ASP A 451 39.37 -14.59 17.98
CA ASP A 451 38.41 -15.13 18.94
C ASP A 451 37.27 -15.89 18.26
N ASN A 452 36.87 -15.41 17.10
CA ASN A 452 35.82 -16.07 16.29
C ASN A 452 36.11 -15.91 14.78
N LEU A 453 35.87 -16.99 14.04
CA LEU A 453 35.97 -17.03 12.58
C LEU A 453 34.77 -17.81 12.04
N ARG A 454 33.84 -17.11 11.37
CA ARG A 454 32.63 -17.72 10.78
C ARG A 454 32.51 -17.37 9.32
N PHE A 455 32.31 -18.38 8.49
CA PHE A 455 31.95 -18.26 7.09
C PHE A 455 30.43 -18.49 6.94
N TYR A 456 29.79 -17.79 6.03
CA TYR A 456 28.39 -18.05 5.74
C TYR A 456 28.04 -17.75 4.27
N VAL A 457 27.00 -18.42 3.80
CA VAL A 457 26.30 -18.11 2.57
C VAL A 457 24.84 -17.78 2.91
N SER A 458 24.34 -16.72 2.32
CA SER A 458 22.94 -16.28 2.48
C SER A 458 22.32 -16.05 1.12
N ILE A 459 21.07 -16.46 0.96
CA ILE A 459 20.27 -16.22 -0.24
C ILE A 459 19.00 -15.49 0.17
N ASP A 460 18.88 -14.24 -0.26
CA ASP A 460 17.67 -13.46 -0.06
C ASP A 460 16.71 -13.65 -1.24
N ASN A 461 15.40 -13.67 -0.93
CA ASN A 461 14.34 -13.88 -1.89
C ASN A 461 14.55 -15.15 -2.75
N ALA A 462 14.93 -16.25 -2.09
CA ALA A 462 15.37 -17.48 -2.74
C ALA A 462 14.29 -18.07 -3.67
N LEU A 463 13.04 -18.13 -3.20
CA LEU A 463 11.90 -18.68 -3.93
C LEU A 463 10.64 -17.89 -3.60
N THR A 464 9.73 -17.76 -4.58
CA THR A 464 8.40 -17.17 -4.40
C THR A 464 7.36 -18.09 -5.00
N PHE A 465 6.37 -18.47 -4.19
CA PHE A 465 5.22 -19.28 -4.59
C PHE A 465 3.99 -18.36 -4.67
N THR A 466 3.44 -18.20 -5.85
CA THR A 466 2.28 -17.32 -6.08
C THR A 466 1.54 -17.72 -7.35
N GLY A 467 0.23 -17.48 -7.37
CA GLY A 467 -0.57 -17.53 -8.59
C GLY A 467 -0.66 -16.19 -9.33
N TYR A 468 0.00 -15.14 -8.80
CA TYR A 468 0.03 -13.82 -9.42
C TYR A 468 0.79 -13.87 -10.73
N LYS A 469 0.20 -13.34 -11.79
CA LYS A 469 0.77 -13.36 -13.15
C LYS A 469 1.66 -12.16 -13.47
N GLY A 470 1.74 -11.18 -12.57
CA GLY A 470 2.65 -10.03 -12.67
C GLY A 470 4.09 -10.37 -12.30
N LEU A 471 4.97 -9.36 -12.30
CA LEU A 471 6.40 -9.54 -12.09
C LEU A 471 6.75 -9.94 -10.65
N ASP A 472 6.08 -9.34 -9.67
CA ASP A 472 6.34 -9.60 -8.24
C ASP A 472 5.05 -9.37 -7.43
N PRO A 473 4.60 -10.32 -6.59
CA PRO A 473 3.38 -10.15 -5.80
C PRO A 473 3.49 -9.11 -4.68
N GLU A 474 4.68 -8.67 -4.28
CA GLU A 474 4.88 -7.60 -3.30
C GLU A 474 4.87 -6.21 -3.93
N ILE A 475 5.10 -6.13 -5.24
CA ILE A 475 5.28 -4.86 -5.95
C ILE A 475 4.12 -4.65 -6.92
N SER A 476 3.49 -3.49 -6.85
CA SER A 476 2.39 -3.11 -7.73
C SER A 476 2.91 -2.71 -9.11
N GLY A 477 2.21 -3.14 -10.16
CA GLY A 477 2.49 -2.76 -11.56
C GLY A 477 3.76 -3.39 -12.13
N THR A 478 4.45 -2.64 -13.00
CA THR A 478 5.67 -3.05 -13.71
C THR A 478 6.95 -2.48 -13.10
N LYS A 479 6.90 -2.11 -11.83
CA LYS A 479 8.09 -1.65 -11.11
C LYS A 479 9.13 -2.77 -11.03
N TYR A 480 10.37 -2.38 -10.78
CA TYR A 480 11.49 -3.31 -10.71
C TYR A 480 11.23 -4.41 -9.65
N PRO A 481 11.25 -5.71 -10.03
CA PRO A 481 10.94 -6.80 -9.12
C PRO A 481 12.00 -6.96 -8.02
N THR A 482 11.59 -7.57 -6.91
CA THR A 482 12.52 -7.90 -5.83
C THR A 482 13.58 -8.90 -6.31
N MET A 483 14.84 -8.50 -6.19
CA MET A 483 15.96 -9.29 -6.68
C MET A 483 16.32 -10.44 -5.73
N ARG A 484 16.75 -11.55 -6.29
CA ARG A 484 17.45 -12.60 -5.55
C ARG A 484 18.89 -12.16 -5.34
N LEU A 485 19.35 -12.16 -4.10
CA LEU A 485 20.72 -11.81 -3.74
C LEU A 485 21.40 -13.02 -3.08
N THR A 486 22.55 -13.41 -3.59
CA THR A 486 23.41 -14.41 -2.95
C THR A 486 24.63 -13.71 -2.37
N THR A 487 24.83 -13.89 -1.08
CA THR A 487 25.92 -13.25 -0.32
C THR A 487 26.83 -14.32 0.27
N PHE A 488 28.11 -14.17 0.09
CA PHE A 488 29.15 -14.91 0.81
C PHE A 488 29.76 -13.97 1.81
N GLY A 489 29.82 -14.36 3.07
CA GLY A 489 30.26 -13.50 4.15
C GLY A 489 31.25 -14.18 5.06
N LEU A 490 32.05 -13.33 5.70
CA LEU A 490 33.09 -13.70 6.67
C LEU A 490 32.96 -12.81 7.89
N ASN A 491 32.79 -13.41 9.07
CA ASN A 491 32.80 -12.70 10.34
C ASN A 491 34.09 -13.02 11.10
N LEU A 492 34.80 -11.97 11.46
CA LEU A 492 36.03 -12.04 12.23
C LEU A 492 35.84 -11.28 13.55
N THR A 493 36.26 -11.90 14.65
CA THR A 493 36.39 -11.24 15.96
C THR A 493 37.80 -11.45 16.42
N PHE A 494 38.47 -10.37 16.80
CA PHE A 494 39.86 -10.37 17.28
C PHE A 494 39.88 -10.33 18.79
#